data_1a98cffb670c70828f8f8e6467b37699
#
_entry.id   1a98cffb670c70828f8f8e6467b37699
#
_cell.length_a   1.000
_cell.length_b   1.000
_cell.length_c   1.000
_cell.angle_alpha   90.00
_cell.angle_beta   90.00
_cell.angle_gamma   90.00
#
_symmetry.space_group_name_H-M   'P 1'
#
loop_
_entity.id
_entity.type
_entity.pdbx_description
1 polymer ?
#
loop_
_entity_poly.entity_id
_entity_poly.type
_entity_poly.pdbx_seq_one_letter_code
_entity_poly.pdbx_strand_id
1 'polypeptide(L)'
;MANLPLSFTEYTRQLMGDERFERYLQSFEEEAPVSIRLNPKKVGSERGERREERGERREERGERVPWCRNAYYLPQRPNFTMDPLLHAGCHYVQEAASMFLDEVLRQHLPQHQLTALDLCAAPGGKSTLLAAALPADSVLYSNEPVRQRANILLENVTKWGYPNHTVTNAYPEVYRKSKCHFDLILCDVPCSGEGMFRKDEATIREWSPQNVDRCWQLQRSIVSDAWACLNPGGLLIYSTCTFNTKENEENVRWFLETFDDAEILPVDVRPEWHITGSLLPGFDAPVYRFIPGITRSEGLFMCVMRKRGERDIRGTRCEVRGTRLPSSAVLSAKELFSYLAPRTSHLEKEGASKKNVPRTSHLDNSELPCIDLPYPLAIAYLRGEALVLPPDTPRGIVTVTFMGHPLGQVKNIGTRANNLYPKEWRIKTTHVPQEYEPVLK
;
A
#
# COMPACT_ATOMS: atom_id res chain seq x y z
N MET A 1 22.10 20.80 -10.12
CA MET A 1 22.34 19.35 -10.25
C MET A 1 22.35 18.69 -8.88
N ALA A 2 21.67 17.59 -8.69
CA ALA A 2 21.72 16.84 -7.41
C ALA A 2 23.17 16.38 -7.15
N ASN A 3 23.63 16.51 -5.90
CA ASN A 3 24.97 16.07 -5.51
C ASN A 3 24.97 14.56 -5.23
N LEU A 4 24.98 13.78 -6.33
CA LEU A 4 24.96 12.32 -6.27
C LEU A 4 26.35 11.77 -5.89
N PRO A 5 26.45 10.67 -5.09
CA PRO A 5 27.72 10.03 -4.76
C PRO A 5 28.46 9.54 -6.02
N LEU A 6 29.77 9.77 -6.10
CA LEU A 6 30.56 9.40 -7.27
C LEU A 6 30.46 7.90 -7.59
N SER A 7 30.58 7.06 -6.57
CA SER A 7 30.45 5.59 -6.73
C SER A 7 29.08 5.15 -7.24
N PHE A 8 28.00 5.87 -6.90
CA PHE A 8 26.68 5.64 -7.47
C PHE A 8 26.64 6.05 -8.95
N THR A 9 27.15 7.24 -9.30
CA THR A 9 27.09 7.75 -10.67
C THR A 9 27.90 6.89 -11.63
N GLU A 10 29.11 6.45 -11.24
CA GLU A 10 29.96 5.58 -12.03
C GLU A 10 29.31 4.22 -12.28
N TYR A 11 28.84 3.57 -11.21
CA TYR A 11 28.17 2.28 -11.29
C TYR A 11 26.88 2.35 -12.11
N THR A 12 26.02 3.35 -11.84
CA THR A 12 24.71 3.46 -12.49
C THR A 12 24.85 3.84 -13.96
N ARG A 13 25.86 4.67 -14.33
CA ARG A 13 26.18 4.98 -15.74
C ARG A 13 26.61 3.70 -16.47
N GLN A 14 27.49 2.90 -15.87
CA GLN A 14 27.92 1.63 -16.46
C GLN A 14 26.74 0.66 -16.64
N LEU A 15 25.83 0.62 -15.66
CA LEU A 15 24.65 -0.24 -15.66
C LEU A 15 23.62 0.16 -16.72
N MET A 16 23.30 1.44 -16.78
CA MET A 16 22.25 1.96 -17.67
C MET A 16 22.73 2.25 -19.10
N GLY A 17 24.02 2.46 -19.28
CA GLY A 17 24.62 3.06 -20.49
C GLY A 17 24.44 4.58 -20.50
N ASP A 18 25.28 5.25 -21.30
CA ASP A 18 25.37 6.73 -21.29
C ASP A 18 24.03 7.41 -21.61
N GLU A 19 23.35 7.00 -22.68
CA GLU A 19 22.11 7.64 -23.10
C GLU A 19 21.01 7.59 -22.04
N ARG A 20 20.77 6.42 -21.46
CA ARG A 20 19.73 6.23 -20.44
C ARG A 20 20.11 6.93 -19.13
N PHE A 21 21.39 6.92 -18.78
CA PHE A 21 21.88 7.60 -17.59
C PHE A 21 21.76 9.12 -17.69
N GLU A 22 22.07 9.72 -18.88
CA GLU A 22 21.86 11.15 -19.11
C GLU A 22 20.38 11.54 -19.01
N ARG A 23 19.47 10.71 -19.55
CA ARG A 23 18.02 10.92 -19.40
C ARG A 23 17.59 10.86 -17.93
N TYR A 24 18.14 9.92 -17.17
CA TYR A 24 17.92 9.84 -15.72
C TYR A 24 18.41 11.11 -15.03
N LEU A 25 19.60 11.61 -15.33
CA LEU A 25 20.11 12.86 -14.74
C LEU A 25 19.24 14.08 -15.09
N GLN A 26 18.80 14.20 -16.33
CA GLN A 26 17.90 15.28 -16.77
C GLN A 26 16.59 15.28 -15.95
N SER A 27 16.11 14.12 -15.56
CA SER A 27 14.88 14.01 -14.77
C SER A 27 14.93 14.71 -13.41
N PHE A 28 16.12 15.01 -12.86
CA PHE A 28 16.27 15.79 -11.63
C PHE A 28 15.94 17.28 -11.81
N GLU A 29 15.93 17.77 -13.04
CA GLU A 29 15.57 19.16 -13.37
C GLU A 29 14.06 19.30 -13.66
N GLU A 30 13.33 18.17 -13.72
CA GLU A 30 11.91 18.12 -13.97
C GLU A 30 11.14 17.91 -12.67
N GLU A 31 9.90 18.40 -12.59
CA GLU A 31 9.01 18.08 -11.49
C GLU A 31 8.65 16.58 -11.49
N ALA A 32 8.71 15.96 -10.31
CA ALA A 32 8.31 14.58 -10.16
C ALA A 32 6.82 14.40 -10.49
N PRO A 33 6.42 13.40 -11.29
CA PRO A 33 5.02 13.16 -11.58
C PRO A 33 4.21 12.96 -10.31
N VAL A 34 3.08 13.65 -10.21
CA VAL A 34 2.13 13.46 -9.12
C VAL A 34 1.03 12.53 -9.60
N SER A 35 0.74 11.50 -8.83
CA SER A 35 -0.31 10.55 -9.17
C SER A 35 -1.12 10.13 -7.95
N ILE A 36 -2.37 9.76 -8.22
CA ILE A 36 -3.33 9.26 -7.23
C ILE A 36 -3.96 7.97 -7.72
N ARG A 37 -4.38 7.14 -6.76
CA ARG A 37 -5.19 5.96 -7.04
C ARG A 37 -6.51 6.06 -6.31
N LEU A 38 -7.62 5.93 -7.04
CA LEU A 38 -8.97 5.98 -6.50
C LEU A 38 -9.31 4.71 -5.74
N ASN A 39 -10.14 4.86 -4.71
CA ASN A 39 -10.74 3.74 -4.00
C ASN A 39 -12.04 3.32 -4.71
N PRO A 40 -12.05 2.19 -5.45
CA PRO A 40 -13.20 1.81 -6.25
C PRO A 40 -14.46 1.53 -5.42
N LYS A 41 -14.30 1.12 -4.15
CA LYS A 41 -15.40 0.87 -3.23
C LYS A 41 -16.09 2.15 -2.76
N LYS A 42 -15.36 3.27 -2.69
CA LYS A 42 -15.88 4.54 -2.18
C LYS A 42 -16.30 5.49 -3.30
N VAL A 43 -15.50 5.57 -4.36
CA VAL A 43 -15.77 6.52 -5.47
C VAL A 43 -16.65 5.90 -6.56
N GLY A 44 -16.80 4.56 -6.53
CA GLY A 44 -17.67 3.78 -7.43
C GLY A 44 -17.09 3.63 -8.83
N SER A 45 -16.85 2.40 -9.26
CA SER A 45 -16.56 2.06 -10.66
C SER A 45 -17.74 2.40 -11.57
N GLU A 46 -18.97 2.19 -11.09
CA GLU A 46 -20.21 2.43 -11.84
C GLU A 46 -20.52 3.90 -12.19
N ARG A 47 -20.03 4.87 -11.39
CA ARG A 47 -20.21 6.29 -11.74
C ARG A 47 -19.30 6.70 -12.90
N GLY A 48 -18.13 6.08 -13.05
CA GLY A 48 -17.25 6.31 -14.19
C GLY A 48 -17.83 5.74 -15.48
N GLU A 49 -18.30 4.50 -15.46
CA GLU A 49 -18.86 3.82 -16.64
C GLU A 49 -20.18 4.45 -17.13
N ARG A 50 -21.12 4.78 -16.22
CA ARG A 50 -22.37 5.47 -16.59
C ARG A 50 -22.17 6.90 -17.08
N ARG A 51 -21.09 7.60 -16.68
CA ARG A 51 -20.72 8.90 -17.23
C ARG A 51 -20.02 8.77 -18.58
N GLU A 52 -19.21 7.73 -18.78
CA GLU A 52 -18.61 7.40 -20.07
C GLU A 52 -19.71 7.06 -21.12
N GLU A 53 -20.74 6.33 -20.74
CA GLU A 53 -21.91 6.04 -21.59
C GLU A 53 -22.74 7.28 -21.94
N ARG A 54 -22.71 8.33 -21.10
CA ARG A 54 -23.39 9.61 -21.36
C ARG A 54 -22.54 10.65 -22.08
N GLY A 55 -21.30 10.32 -22.49
CA GLY A 55 -20.42 11.29 -23.17
C GLY A 55 -19.96 12.45 -22.29
N GLU A 56 -20.14 12.36 -20.97
CA GLU A 56 -19.72 13.39 -20.03
C GLU A 56 -18.21 13.33 -19.83
N ARG A 57 -17.54 14.41 -20.13
CA ARG A 57 -16.12 14.69 -20.32
C ARG A 57 -15.15 13.87 -19.46
N ARG A 58 -14.26 13.13 -20.13
CA ARG A 58 -13.06 12.48 -19.60
C ARG A 58 -11.98 13.48 -19.13
N GLU A 59 -12.10 14.74 -19.46
CA GLU A 59 -11.01 15.74 -19.36
C GLU A 59 -10.73 16.24 -17.94
N GLU A 60 -11.60 15.99 -16.96
CA GLU A 60 -11.50 16.63 -15.64
C GLU A 60 -10.68 15.86 -14.61
N ARG A 61 -10.35 14.56 -14.82
CA ARG A 61 -9.65 13.72 -13.83
C ARG A 61 -8.13 13.63 -14.00
N GLY A 62 -7.57 14.15 -15.07
CA GLY A 62 -6.17 13.99 -15.43
C GLY A 62 -5.92 12.78 -16.34
N GLU A 63 -4.66 12.60 -16.75
CA GLU A 63 -4.22 11.50 -17.60
C GLU A 63 -4.14 10.19 -16.83
N ARG A 64 -4.60 9.08 -17.40
CA ARG A 64 -4.55 7.77 -16.74
C ARG A 64 -3.11 7.27 -16.60
N VAL A 65 -2.82 6.62 -15.46
CA VAL A 65 -1.62 5.78 -15.33
C VAL A 65 -1.88 4.49 -16.12
N PRO A 66 -1.11 4.20 -17.18
CA PRO A 66 -1.52 3.21 -18.17
C PRO A 66 -1.56 1.76 -17.66
N TRP A 67 -0.87 1.44 -16.58
CA TRP A 67 -0.81 0.11 -15.96
C TRP A 67 -1.66 -0.02 -14.69
N CYS A 68 -2.51 0.96 -14.39
CA CYS A 68 -3.40 0.90 -13.22
C CYS A 68 -4.77 1.48 -13.55
N ARG A 69 -5.82 0.65 -13.39
CA ARG A 69 -7.18 0.97 -13.82
C ARG A 69 -7.80 2.20 -13.16
N ASN A 70 -7.49 2.41 -11.89
CA ASN A 70 -8.10 3.46 -11.06
C ASN A 70 -7.09 4.56 -10.69
N ALA A 71 -6.10 4.80 -11.53
CA ALA A 71 -5.01 5.73 -11.24
C ALA A 71 -4.88 6.83 -12.30
N TYR A 72 -4.52 8.02 -11.83
CA TYR A 72 -4.41 9.21 -12.65
C TYR A 72 -3.17 10.02 -12.28
N TYR A 73 -2.50 10.56 -13.29
CA TYR A 73 -1.54 11.64 -13.12
C TYR A 73 -2.28 12.95 -12.91
N LEU A 74 -1.81 13.76 -12.00
CA LEU A 74 -2.34 15.11 -11.78
C LEU A 74 -1.46 16.14 -12.50
N PRO A 75 -2.05 17.20 -13.06
CA PRO A 75 -1.29 18.25 -13.76
C PRO A 75 -0.39 19.05 -12.82
N GLN A 76 -0.74 19.13 -11.54
CA GLN A 76 0.01 19.80 -10.49
C GLN A 76 -0.21 19.11 -9.15
N ARG A 77 0.66 19.37 -8.18
CA ARG A 77 0.53 18.83 -6.82
C ARG A 77 -0.41 19.68 -5.97
N PRO A 78 -1.61 19.19 -5.63
CA PRO A 78 -2.51 19.91 -4.74
C PRO A 78 -2.07 19.81 -3.28
N ASN A 79 -2.71 20.60 -2.41
CA ASN A 79 -2.53 20.47 -0.97
C ASN A 79 -3.32 19.27 -0.42
N PHE A 80 -2.78 18.08 -0.60
CA PHE A 80 -3.40 16.83 -0.17
C PHE A 80 -3.78 16.78 1.31
N THR A 81 -3.02 17.45 2.18
CA THR A 81 -3.31 17.50 3.62
C THR A 81 -4.66 18.17 3.90
N MET A 82 -5.05 19.13 3.07
CA MET A 82 -6.30 19.86 3.18
C MET A 82 -7.44 19.29 2.35
N ASP A 83 -7.27 18.10 1.78
CA ASP A 83 -8.34 17.40 1.07
C ASP A 83 -9.08 16.42 1.98
N PRO A 84 -10.34 16.72 2.39
CA PRO A 84 -11.11 15.80 3.22
C PRO A 84 -11.35 14.44 2.57
N LEU A 85 -11.40 14.35 1.24
CA LEU A 85 -11.58 13.09 0.53
C LEU A 85 -10.38 12.15 0.63
N LEU A 86 -9.15 12.69 0.77
CA LEU A 86 -7.99 11.89 1.14
C LEU A 86 -8.19 11.25 2.53
N HIS A 87 -8.62 12.05 3.50
CA HIS A 87 -8.86 11.57 4.87
C HIS A 87 -10.05 10.63 4.98
N ALA A 88 -11.03 10.76 4.08
CA ALA A 88 -12.12 9.80 3.90
C ALA A 88 -11.67 8.50 3.20
N GLY A 89 -10.44 8.43 2.68
CA GLY A 89 -9.90 7.28 1.95
C GLY A 89 -10.54 7.05 0.58
N CYS A 90 -11.00 8.12 -0.07
CA CYS A 90 -11.54 8.07 -1.43
C CYS A 90 -10.45 7.90 -2.48
N HIS A 91 -9.25 8.35 -2.20
CA HIS A 91 -8.05 8.15 -3.01
C HIS A 91 -6.81 8.00 -2.13
N TYR A 92 -5.74 7.50 -2.74
CA TYR A 92 -4.41 7.36 -2.14
C TYR A 92 -3.40 8.08 -3.03
N VAL A 93 -2.54 8.92 -2.45
CA VAL A 93 -1.42 9.52 -3.18
C VAL A 93 -0.33 8.47 -3.32
N GLN A 94 -0.13 7.96 -4.51
CA GLN A 94 0.78 6.86 -4.77
C GLN A 94 1.62 7.15 -6.00
N GLU A 95 2.88 6.79 -5.92
CA GLU A 95 3.82 6.86 -7.03
C GLU A 95 3.42 5.85 -8.13
N ALA A 96 3.49 6.29 -9.40
CA ALA A 96 2.93 5.56 -10.53
C ALA A 96 3.55 4.17 -10.75
N ALA A 97 4.90 4.03 -10.66
CA ALA A 97 5.54 2.72 -10.82
C ALA A 97 5.04 1.71 -9.78
N SER A 98 4.84 2.14 -8.52
CA SER A 98 4.31 1.28 -7.47
C SER A 98 2.91 0.72 -7.78
N MET A 99 2.16 1.37 -8.66
CA MET A 99 0.84 0.94 -9.11
C MET A 99 0.90 -0.13 -10.20
N PHE A 100 2.09 -0.47 -10.75
CA PHE A 100 2.28 -1.61 -11.66
C PHE A 100 1.84 -2.94 -11.04
N LEU A 101 1.81 -2.99 -9.73
CA LEU A 101 1.22 -4.09 -8.99
C LEU A 101 -0.23 -4.40 -9.44
N ASP A 102 -1.05 -3.40 -9.84
CA ASP A 102 -2.41 -3.65 -10.36
C ASP A 102 -2.40 -4.49 -11.64
N GLU A 103 -1.46 -4.21 -12.54
CA GLU A 103 -1.29 -4.98 -13.78
C GLU A 103 -0.83 -6.41 -13.51
N VAL A 104 0.14 -6.60 -12.59
CA VAL A 104 0.59 -7.92 -12.14
C VAL A 104 -0.57 -8.74 -11.59
N LEU A 105 -1.35 -8.15 -10.69
CA LEU A 105 -2.49 -8.83 -10.06
C LEU A 105 -3.58 -9.15 -11.08
N ARG A 106 -3.84 -8.26 -12.03
CA ARG A 106 -4.83 -8.48 -13.09
C ARG A 106 -4.49 -9.69 -13.96
N GLN A 107 -3.21 -9.92 -14.22
CA GLN A 107 -2.77 -11.03 -15.08
C GLN A 107 -2.62 -12.36 -14.35
N HIS A 108 -2.21 -12.34 -13.08
CA HIS A 108 -1.81 -13.56 -12.38
C HIS A 108 -2.68 -13.94 -11.18
N LEU A 109 -3.57 -13.02 -10.72
CA LEU A 109 -4.35 -13.32 -9.52
C LEU A 109 -5.47 -14.33 -9.82
N PRO A 110 -5.56 -15.45 -9.06
CA PRO A 110 -6.68 -16.36 -9.17
C PRO A 110 -8.01 -15.71 -8.79
N GLN A 111 -9.12 -16.22 -9.33
CA GLN A 111 -10.46 -15.67 -9.10
C GLN A 111 -11.18 -16.25 -7.86
N HIS A 112 -10.51 -17.09 -7.08
CA HIS A 112 -11.04 -17.63 -5.83
C HIS A 112 -10.49 -16.90 -4.62
N GLN A 113 -11.13 -17.06 -3.47
CA GLN A 113 -10.71 -16.52 -2.18
C GLN A 113 -9.25 -16.88 -1.85
N LEU A 114 -8.48 -15.90 -1.40
CA LEU A 114 -7.06 -16.01 -1.08
C LEU A 114 -6.76 -15.54 0.34
N THR A 115 -5.67 -16.09 0.89
CA THR A 115 -4.99 -15.49 2.05
C THR A 115 -3.71 -14.84 1.56
N ALA A 116 -3.61 -13.52 1.73
CA ALA A 116 -2.50 -12.72 1.23
C ALA A 116 -1.73 -12.05 2.38
N LEU A 117 -0.43 -11.83 2.15
CA LEU A 117 0.47 -11.13 3.06
C LEU A 117 1.24 -10.05 2.29
N ASP A 118 1.18 -8.80 2.76
CA ASP A 118 2.12 -7.74 2.41
C ASP A 118 3.13 -7.65 3.55
N LEU A 119 4.37 -8.11 3.32
CA LEU A 119 5.32 -8.40 4.39
C LEU A 119 6.08 -7.16 4.88
N CYS A 120 6.21 -6.11 4.06
CA CYS A 120 6.90 -4.85 4.36
C CYS A 120 6.02 -3.66 3.95
N ALA A 121 4.85 -3.55 4.57
CA ALA A 121 3.68 -2.87 4.00
C ALA A 121 3.65 -1.35 4.15
N ALA A 122 4.32 -0.78 5.16
CA ALA A 122 4.19 0.65 5.41
C ALA A 122 4.79 1.53 4.29
N PRO A 123 4.11 2.63 3.92
CA PRO A 123 2.96 3.25 4.60
C PRO A 123 1.57 2.72 4.18
N GLY A 124 1.45 1.74 3.24
CA GLY A 124 0.18 1.11 2.89
C GLY A 124 -0.30 1.30 1.45
N GLY A 125 0.50 1.91 0.58
CA GLY A 125 0.12 2.14 -0.82
C GLY A 125 -0.12 0.83 -1.58
N LYS A 126 0.80 -0.12 -1.49
CA LYS A 126 0.67 -1.46 -2.11
C LYS A 126 -0.37 -2.32 -1.37
N SER A 127 -0.43 -2.25 -0.03
CA SER A 127 -1.46 -2.93 0.77
C SER A 127 -2.89 -2.54 0.39
N THR A 128 -3.14 -1.24 0.24
CA THR A 128 -4.47 -0.73 -0.14
C THR A 128 -4.82 -1.07 -1.59
N LEU A 129 -3.82 -1.23 -2.47
CA LEU A 129 -4.01 -1.73 -3.82
C LEU A 129 -4.36 -3.23 -3.79
N LEU A 130 -3.61 -4.05 -3.05
CA LEU A 130 -3.92 -5.47 -2.84
C LEU A 130 -5.35 -5.64 -2.33
N ALA A 131 -5.75 -4.91 -1.28
CA ALA A 131 -7.09 -4.98 -0.72
C ALA A 131 -8.19 -4.71 -1.75
N ALA A 132 -7.93 -3.81 -2.71
CA ALA A 132 -8.89 -3.48 -3.77
C ALA A 132 -8.92 -4.50 -4.92
N ALA A 133 -7.82 -5.23 -5.13
CA ALA A 133 -7.67 -6.18 -6.24
C ALA A 133 -8.02 -7.62 -5.86
N LEU A 134 -7.89 -7.99 -4.59
CA LEU A 134 -8.18 -9.35 -4.12
C LEU A 134 -9.64 -9.74 -4.34
N PRO A 135 -9.93 -11.00 -4.71
CA PRO A 135 -11.28 -11.52 -4.79
C PRO A 135 -12.06 -11.33 -3.49
N ALA A 136 -13.40 -11.31 -3.59
CA ALA A 136 -14.28 -11.20 -2.44
C ALA A 136 -13.95 -12.27 -1.38
N ASP A 137 -14.13 -11.92 -0.10
CA ASP A 137 -13.87 -12.76 1.07
C ASP A 137 -12.42 -13.18 1.29
N SER A 138 -11.47 -12.72 0.44
CA SER A 138 -10.04 -12.89 0.70
C SER A 138 -9.62 -12.17 1.99
N VAL A 139 -8.57 -12.68 2.62
CA VAL A 139 -8.00 -12.10 3.84
C VAL A 139 -6.63 -11.53 3.54
N LEU A 140 -6.38 -10.28 3.93
CA LEU A 140 -5.10 -9.61 3.77
C LEU A 140 -4.47 -9.28 5.12
N TYR A 141 -3.24 -9.72 5.30
CA TYR A 141 -2.37 -9.27 6.38
C TYR A 141 -1.35 -8.28 5.82
N SER A 142 -1.24 -7.11 6.45
CA SER A 142 -0.23 -6.11 6.10
C SER A 142 0.68 -5.89 7.29
N ASN A 143 1.94 -6.28 7.12
CA ASN A 143 2.93 -6.30 8.19
C ASN A 143 3.94 -5.18 8.08
N GLU A 144 4.32 -4.63 9.21
CA GLU A 144 5.43 -3.69 9.32
C GLU A 144 6.16 -3.90 10.64
N PRO A 145 7.45 -4.25 10.64
CA PRO A 145 8.20 -4.53 11.87
C PRO A 145 8.46 -3.27 12.72
N VAL A 146 8.52 -2.08 12.13
CA VAL A 146 8.74 -0.82 12.87
C VAL A 146 7.41 -0.28 13.38
N ARG A 147 7.23 -0.26 14.71
CA ARG A 147 5.94 0.10 15.36
C ARG A 147 5.38 1.46 14.93
N GLN A 148 6.22 2.47 14.77
CA GLN A 148 5.78 3.80 14.34
C GLN A 148 5.23 3.76 12.91
N ARG A 149 5.90 3.05 12.01
CA ARG A 149 5.44 2.86 10.63
C ARG A 149 4.18 1.99 10.56
N ALA A 150 4.06 0.98 11.43
CA ALA A 150 2.85 0.16 11.53
C ALA A 150 1.61 0.98 11.95
N ASN A 151 1.78 2.02 12.76
CA ASN A 151 0.69 2.93 13.11
C ASN A 151 0.23 3.79 11.91
N ILE A 152 1.16 4.25 11.06
CA ILE A 152 0.84 4.95 9.80
C ILE A 152 0.12 4.01 8.83
N LEU A 153 0.58 2.77 8.73
CA LEU A 153 -0.07 1.72 7.95
C LEU A 153 -1.50 1.49 8.41
N LEU A 154 -1.72 1.37 9.74
CA LEU A 154 -3.05 1.20 10.31
C LEU A 154 -3.99 2.36 9.96
N GLU A 155 -3.50 3.60 10.05
CA GLU A 155 -4.27 4.78 9.65
C GLU A 155 -4.75 4.68 8.21
N ASN A 156 -3.83 4.39 7.28
CA ASN A 156 -4.13 4.32 5.85
C ASN A 156 -5.07 3.16 5.51
N VAL A 157 -4.85 1.99 6.10
CA VAL A 157 -5.72 0.80 5.94
C VAL A 157 -7.12 1.08 6.48
N THR A 158 -7.23 1.73 7.66
CA THR A 158 -8.52 2.09 8.26
C THR A 158 -9.28 3.09 7.40
N LYS A 159 -8.60 4.13 6.92
CA LYS A 159 -9.18 5.11 6.00
C LYS A 159 -9.63 4.49 4.68
N TRP A 160 -8.87 3.51 4.16
CA TRP A 160 -9.23 2.79 2.95
C TRP A 160 -10.51 1.97 3.11
N GLY A 161 -10.71 1.32 4.26
CA GLY A 161 -12.00 0.77 4.71
C GLY A 161 -12.41 -0.55 4.05
N TYR A 162 -11.47 -1.42 3.66
CA TYR A 162 -11.76 -2.76 3.21
C TYR A 162 -11.91 -3.73 4.39
N PRO A 163 -12.92 -4.63 4.36
CA PRO A 163 -13.05 -5.68 5.36
C PRO A 163 -11.92 -6.72 5.21
N ASN A 164 -11.75 -7.57 6.21
CA ASN A 164 -10.77 -8.67 6.18
C ASN A 164 -9.32 -8.22 5.94
N HIS A 165 -8.99 -6.99 6.32
CA HIS A 165 -7.66 -6.41 6.21
C HIS A 165 -7.10 -6.14 7.61
N THR A 166 -6.04 -6.83 7.99
CA THR A 166 -5.45 -6.78 9.33
C THR A 166 -4.02 -6.25 9.26
N VAL A 167 -3.69 -5.31 10.14
CA VAL A 167 -2.32 -4.80 10.28
C VAL A 167 -1.60 -5.54 11.40
N THR A 168 -0.37 -5.95 11.11
CA THR A 168 0.49 -6.69 12.03
C THR A 168 1.83 -5.98 12.24
N ASN A 169 2.47 -6.24 13.38
CA ASN A 169 3.78 -5.70 13.72
C ASN A 169 4.68 -6.84 14.20
N ALA A 170 5.37 -7.46 13.26
CA ALA A 170 6.22 -8.61 13.49
C ALA A 170 7.41 -8.64 12.52
N TYR A 171 8.50 -9.29 12.90
CA TYR A 171 9.58 -9.61 11.96
C TYR A 171 9.18 -10.79 11.05
N PRO A 172 9.70 -10.88 9.81
CA PRO A 172 9.36 -11.93 8.86
C PRO A 172 9.47 -13.36 9.40
N GLU A 173 10.51 -13.64 10.20
CA GLU A 173 10.73 -14.95 10.82
C GLU A 173 9.58 -15.43 11.72
N VAL A 174 8.75 -14.52 12.23
CA VAL A 174 7.58 -14.85 13.06
C VAL A 174 6.55 -15.61 12.23
N TYR A 175 6.34 -15.21 10.97
CA TYR A 175 5.43 -15.89 10.05
C TYR A 175 5.92 -17.32 9.75
N ARG A 176 7.21 -17.49 9.44
CA ARG A 176 7.81 -18.82 9.24
C ARG A 176 7.64 -19.72 10.47
N LYS A 177 7.91 -19.17 11.67
CA LYS A 177 7.74 -19.92 12.94
C LYS A 177 6.29 -20.25 13.25
N SER A 178 5.33 -19.45 12.80
CA SER A 178 3.88 -19.67 13.02
C SER A 178 3.30 -20.79 12.15
N LYS A 179 4.04 -21.29 11.16
CA LYS A 179 3.59 -22.27 10.16
C LYS A 179 2.36 -21.81 9.36
N CYS A 180 2.16 -20.51 9.24
CA CYS A 180 1.11 -19.95 8.39
C CYS A 180 1.54 -19.99 6.95
N HIS A 181 0.57 -20.23 6.07
CA HIS A 181 0.79 -20.28 4.64
C HIS A 181 -0.14 -19.32 3.92
N PHE A 182 0.39 -18.69 2.87
CA PHE A 182 -0.28 -17.66 2.09
C PHE A 182 -0.32 -18.06 0.62
N ASP A 183 -1.35 -17.61 -0.07
CA ASP A 183 -1.51 -17.84 -1.51
C ASP A 183 -0.83 -16.73 -2.32
N LEU A 184 -0.66 -15.57 -1.71
CA LEU A 184 0.03 -14.41 -2.27
C LEU A 184 0.88 -13.76 -1.19
N ILE A 185 2.16 -13.53 -1.46
CA ILE A 185 3.04 -12.73 -0.61
C ILE A 185 3.65 -11.60 -1.44
N LEU A 186 3.48 -10.37 -1.00
CA LEU A 186 4.20 -9.20 -1.50
C LEU A 186 5.40 -8.91 -0.61
N CYS A 187 6.58 -8.89 -1.20
CA CYS A 187 7.85 -8.52 -0.60
C CYS A 187 8.37 -7.21 -1.21
N ASP A 188 7.77 -6.07 -0.81
CA ASP A 188 8.31 -4.73 -1.12
C ASP A 188 9.41 -4.41 -0.10
N VAL A 189 10.56 -4.98 -0.32
CA VAL A 189 11.59 -5.11 0.70
C VAL A 189 12.35 -3.80 0.97
N PRO A 190 12.88 -3.58 2.19
CA PRO A 190 13.82 -2.51 2.46
C PRO A 190 15.01 -2.57 1.50
N CYS A 191 15.38 -1.44 0.90
CA CYS A 191 16.43 -1.35 -0.10
C CYS A 191 17.26 -0.09 0.08
N SER A 192 18.33 0.07 -0.71
CA SER A 192 19.22 1.25 -0.67
C SER A 192 18.56 2.55 -1.11
N GLY A 193 17.39 2.48 -1.77
CA GLY A 193 16.53 3.62 -2.02
C GLY A 193 16.97 4.54 -3.17
N GLU A 194 17.77 4.08 -4.11
CA GLU A 194 18.29 4.87 -5.24
C GLU A 194 17.19 5.54 -6.07
N GLY A 195 16.03 4.89 -6.18
CA GLY A 195 14.86 5.44 -6.88
C GLY A 195 14.12 6.53 -6.11
N MET A 196 14.56 6.87 -4.89
CA MET A 196 13.99 7.93 -4.08
C MET A 196 14.81 9.25 -4.13
N PHE A 197 15.97 9.24 -4.75
CA PHE A 197 16.91 10.36 -4.76
C PHE A 197 16.32 11.68 -5.26
N ARG A 198 15.37 11.63 -6.20
CA ARG A 198 14.64 12.81 -6.68
C ARG A 198 13.66 13.40 -5.65
N LYS A 199 13.16 12.58 -4.73
CA LYS A 199 12.10 12.97 -3.78
C LYS A 199 12.63 13.32 -2.41
N ASP A 200 13.71 12.68 -2.01
CA ASP A 200 14.24 12.80 -0.65
C ASP A 200 15.77 12.83 -0.66
N GLU A 201 16.33 14.02 -0.48
CA GLU A 201 17.78 14.21 -0.38
C GLU A 201 18.42 13.45 0.78
N ALA A 202 17.64 13.09 1.82
CA ALA A 202 18.17 12.29 2.92
C ALA A 202 18.63 10.91 2.43
N THR A 203 17.90 10.33 1.47
CA THR A 203 18.27 9.03 0.88
C THR A 203 19.62 9.07 0.16
N ILE A 204 19.96 10.20 -0.47
CA ILE A 204 21.28 10.40 -1.10
C ILE A 204 22.39 10.37 -0.04
N ARG A 205 22.17 11.04 1.11
CA ARG A 205 23.15 11.12 2.20
C ARG A 205 23.34 9.79 2.93
N GLU A 206 22.29 8.98 3.02
CA GLU A 206 22.30 7.67 3.68
C GLU A 206 22.82 6.56 2.77
N TRP A 207 22.84 6.79 1.46
CA TRP A 207 23.30 5.81 0.50
C TRP A 207 24.82 5.56 0.60
N SER A 208 25.19 4.31 0.54
CA SER A 208 26.59 3.86 0.44
C SER A 208 26.66 2.44 -0.12
N PRO A 209 27.79 2.01 -0.70
CA PRO A 209 27.97 0.61 -1.11
C PRO A 209 27.75 -0.38 0.04
N GLN A 210 28.14 -0.01 1.27
CA GLN A 210 27.93 -0.84 2.46
C GLN A 210 26.45 -0.96 2.81
N ASN A 211 25.67 0.10 2.58
CA ASN A 211 24.21 0.04 2.77
C ASN A 211 23.54 -0.86 1.72
N VAL A 212 23.99 -0.81 0.47
CA VAL A 212 23.57 -1.75 -0.58
C VAL A 212 23.82 -3.20 -0.16
N ASP A 213 25.03 -3.51 0.34
CA ASP A 213 25.40 -4.86 0.80
C ASP A 213 24.54 -5.33 1.97
N ARG A 214 24.25 -4.46 2.92
CA ARG A 214 23.37 -4.74 4.06
C ARG A 214 21.93 -5.02 3.60
N CYS A 215 21.39 -4.19 2.72
CA CYS A 215 20.05 -4.36 2.17
C CYS A 215 19.93 -5.66 1.37
N TRP A 216 20.89 -5.94 0.51
CA TRP A 216 20.97 -7.15 -0.28
C TRP A 216 20.88 -8.44 0.57
N GLN A 217 21.68 -8.53 1.66
CA GLN A 217 21.62 -9.67 2.58
C GLN A 217 20.29 -9.76 3.32
N LEU A 218 19.76 -8.63 3.80
CA LEU A 218 18.48 -8.56 4.50
C LEU A 218 17.33 -9.04 3.59
N GLN A 219 17.33 -8.64 2.32
CA GLN A 219 16.32 -9.01 1.33
C GLN A 219 16.29 -10.53 1.12
N ARG A 220 17.44 -11.18 1.03
CA ARG A 220 17.55 -12.65 0.95
C ARG A 220 16.94 -13.34 2.17
N SER A 221 17.22 -12.83 3.37
CA SER A 221 16.62 -13.35 4.60
C SER A 221 15.09 -13.20 4.61
N ILE A 222 14.58 -12.02 4.25
CA ILE A 222 13.13 -11.74 4.20
C ILE A 222 12.44 -12.66 3.20
N VAL A 223 12.98 -12.80 1.99
CA VAL A 223 12.38 -13.63 0.94
C VAL A 223 12.46 -15.11 1.31
N SER A 224 13.52 -15.57 1.98
CA SER A 224 13.61 -16.96 2.48
C SER A 224 12.52 -17.27 3.51
N ASP A 225 12.26 -16.36 4.43
CA ASP A 225 11.16 -16.51 5.39
C ASP A 225 9.78 -16.47 4.69
N ALA A 226 9.61 -15.59 3.69
CA ALA A 226 8.40 -15.49 2.89
C ALA A 226 8.15 -16.77 2.05
N TRP A 227 9.19 -17.29 1.39
CA TRP A 227 9.10 -18.49 0.57
C TRP A 227 8.67 -19.72 1.36
N ALA A 228 9.17 -19.85 2.59
CA ALA A 228 8.75 -20.90 3.50
C ALA A 228 7.27 -20.80 3.92
N CYS A 229 6.67 -19.60 3.83
CA CYS A 229 5.26 -19.35 4.13
C CYS A 229 4.36 -19.38 2.88
N LEU A 230 4.92 -19.54 1.70
CA LEU A 230 4.16 -19.53 0.45
C LEU A 230 3.59 -20.94 0.17
N ASN A 231 2.29 -21.02 -0.13
CA ASN A 231 1.65 -22.26 -0.57
C ASN A 231 2.21 -22.72 -1.92
N PRO A 232 2.26 -24.05 -2.20
CA PRO A 232 2.42 -24.53 -3.57
C PRO A 232 1.35 -23.91 -4.49
N GLY A 233 1.76 -23.47 -5.69
CA GLY A 233 0.93 -22.68 -6.61
C GLY A 233 0.78 -21.21 -6.25
N GLY A 234 1.26 -20.79 -5.08
CA GLY A 234 1.19 -19.40 -4.61
C GLY A 234 2.13 -18.44 -5.36
N LEU A 235 1.81 -17.15 -5.29
CA LEU A 235 2.55 -16.06 -5.92
C LEU A 235 3.39 -15.29 -4.90
N LEU A 236 4.66 -15.05 -5.22
CA LEU A 236 5.51 -14.09 -4.53
C LEU A 236 5.86 -12.95 -5.48
N ILE A 237 5.56 -11.71 -5.05
CA ILE A 237 5.90 -10.50 -5.80
C ILE A 237 7.04 -9.82 -5.04
N TYR A 238 8.20 -9.75 -5.67
CA TYR A 238 9.38 -9.09 -5.15
C TYR A 238 9.51 -7.70 -5.75
N SER A 239 9.71 -6.67 -4.94
CA SER A 239 9.94 -5.30 -5.41
C SER A 239 10.92 -4.53 -4.52
N THR A 240 11.64 -3.61 -5.17
CA THR A 240 12.53 -2.63 -4.55
C THR A 240 12.35 -1.26 -5.20
N CYS A 241 12.78 -0.20 -4.53
CA CYS A 241 12.89 1.13 -5.14
C CYS A 241 14.36 1.50 -5.40
N THR A 242 15.15 0.58 -5.97
CA THR A 242 16.57 0.81 -6.27
C THR A 242 16.93 0.36 -7.69
N PHE A 243 18.10 0.77 -8.18
CA PHE A 243 18.53 0.46 -9.57
C PHE A 243 19.64 -0.58 -9.65
N ASN A 244 20.45 -0.77 -8.61
CA ASN A 244 21.58 -1.69 -8.67
C ASN A 244 21.13 -3.14 -8.90
N THR A 245 21.94 -3.91 -9.62
CA THR A 245 21.65 -5.32 -9.93
C THR A 245 21.73 -6.20 -8.72
N LYS A 246 22.55 -5.82 -7.74
CA LYS A 246 22.82 -6.63 -6.53
C LYS A 246 21.55 -6.89 -5.72
N GLU A 247 20.76 -5.82 -5.50
CA GLU A 247 19.48 -5.91 -4.81
C GLU A 247 18.33 -6.38 -5.72
N ASN A 248 18.51 -6.39 -7.02
CA ASN A 248 17.50 -6.69 -8.03
C ASN A 248 17.77 -8.05 -8.70
N GLU A 249 18.31 -8.07 -9.91
CA GLU A 249 18.46 -9.30 -10.71
C GLU A 249 19.35 -10.35 -10.05
N GLU A 250 20.41 -9.95 -9.35
CA GLU A 250 21.30 -10.90 -8.65
C GLU A 250 20.58 -11.58 -7.48
N ASN A 251 19.67 -10.86 -6.81
CA ASN A 251 18.79 -11.47 -5.83
C ASN A 251 17.81 -12.43 -6.48
N VAL A 252 17.16 -12.03 -7.59
CA VAL A 252 16.23 -12.90 -8.31
C VAL A 252 16.93 -14.16 -8.81
N ARG A 253 18.15 -14.05 -9.36
CA ARG A 253 18.97 -15.20 -9.75
C ARG A 253 19.25 -16.12 -8.55
N TRP A 254 19.65 -15.54 -7.43
CA TRP A 254 19.89 -16.29 -6.20
C TRP A 254 18.63 -16.98 -5.68
N PHE A 255 17.44 -16.38 -5.80
CA PHE A 255 16.18 -17.03 -5.44
C PHE A 255 15.92 -18.27 -6.29
N LEU A 256 16.16 -18.19 -7.61
CA LEU A 256 16.02 -19.33 -8.51
C LEU A 256 17.04 -20.44 -8.24
N GLU A 257 18.24 -20.10 -7.81
CA GLU A 257 19.28 -21.07 -7.44
C GLU A 257 19.01 -21.71 -6.06
N THR A 258 18.30 -21.00 -5.18
CA THR A 258 18.06 -21.45 -3.78
C THR A 258 16.76 -22.21 -3.64
N PHE A 259 15.74 -21.83 -4.42
CA PHE A 259 14.41 -22.43 -4.35
C PHE A 259 14.14 -23.24 -5.61
N ASP A 260 14.38 -24.55 -5.53
CA ASP A 260 14.23 -25.48 -6.66
C ASP A 260 12.80 -25.48 -7.27
N ASP A 261 11.81 -25.04 -6.49
CA ASP A 261 10.41 -24.95 -6.85
C ASP A 261 9.99 -23.53 -7.32
N ALA A 262 10.93 -22.60 -7.50
CA ALA A 262 10.64 -21.27 -8.00
C ALA A 262 10.50 -21.24 -9.53
N GLU A 263 9.54 -20.43 -10.01
CA GLU A 263 9.30 -20.11 -11.41
C GLU A 263 9.02 -18.61 -11.55
N ILE A 264 9.69 -17.91 -12.47
CA ILE A 264 9.37 -16.51 -12.78
C ILE A 264 8.22 -16.47 -13.79
N LEU A 265 7.25 -15.61 -13.53
CA LEU A 265 6.12 -15.37 -14.42
C LEU A 265 6.30 -14.07 -15.20
N PRO A 266 6.10 -14.10 -16.53
CA PRO A 266 6.09 -12.88 -17.32
C PRO A 266 4.80 -12.08 -17.06
N VAL A 267 4.92 -10.74 -17.14
CA VAL A 267 3.79 -9.82 -17.20
C VAL A 267 3.78 -9.18 -18.56
N ASP A 268 2.65 -9.21 -19.24
CA ASP A 268 2.50 -8.55 -20.54
C ASP A 268 2.54 -7.03 -20.34
N VAL A 269 3.53 -6.40 -20.94
CA VAL A 269 3.73 -4.94 -20.90
C VAL A 269 3.65 -4.38 -22.32
N ARG A 270 3.09 -3.18 -22.44
CA ARG A 270 3.02 -2.51 -23.74
C ARG A 270 4.30 -1.70 -23.99
N PRO A 271 4.84 -1.71 -25.21
CA PRO A 271 6.07 -0.97 -25.53
C PRO A 271 5.99 0.52 -25.18
N GLU A 272 4.82 1.14 -25.36
CA GLU A 272 4.59 2.56 -25.07
C GLU A 272 4.66 2.92 -23.57
N TRP A 273 4.73 1.94 -22.69
CA TRP A 273 4.96 2.18 -21.25
C TRP A 273 6.43 2.43 -20.92
N HIS A 274 7.33 2.14 -21.86
CA HIS A 274 8.78 2.30 -21.70
C HIS A 274 9.34 1.64 -20.43
N ILE A 275 8.76 0.50 -20.03
CA ILE A 275 9.26 -0.29 -18.90
C ILE A 275 10.49 -1.06 -19.37
N THR A 276 11.58 -0.92 -18.63
CA THR A 276 12.86 -1.57 -18.97
C THR A 276 12.89 -2.99 -18.36
N GLY A 277 13.45 -3.94 -19.11
CA GLY A 277 13.73 -5.29 -18.61
C GLY A 277 15.00 -5.37 -17.76
N SER A 278 15.61 -6.57 -17.71
CA SER A 278 16.87 -6.79 -17.00
C SER A 278 18.00 -5.90 -17.51
N LEU A 279 18.81 -5.41 -16.59
CA LEU A 279 20.07 -4.71 -16.89
C LEU A 279 21.31 -5.56 -16.51
N LEU A 280 21.12 -6.75 -15.96
CA LEU A 280 22.21 -7.66 -15.65
C LEU A 280 22.57 -8.48 -16.89
N PRO A 281 23.80 -8.36 -17.42
CA PRO A 281 24.24 -9.16 -18.56
C PRO A 281 24.08 -10.67 -18.31
N GLY A 282 23.51 -11.38 -19.28
CA GLY A 282 23.28 -12.82 -19.20
C GLY A 282 22.17 -13.25 -18.24
N PHE A 283 21.26 -12.33 -17.89
CA PHE A 283 20.05 -12.62 -17.11
C PHE A 283 18.81 -12.09 -17.88
N ASP A 284 18.17 -12.98 -18.64
CA ASP A 284 17.06 -12.63 -19.53
C ASP A 284 15.67 -12.96 -18.91
N ALA A 285 15.62 -13.25 -17.62
CA ALA A 285 14.35 -13.52 -16.95
C ALA A 285 13.45 -12.26 -16.94
N PRO A 286 12.12 -12.43 -17.04
CA PRO A 286 11.18 -11.32 -17.07
C PRO A 286 11.15 -10.58 -15.73
N VAL A 287 11.76 -9.40 -15.73
CA VAL A 287 11.77 -8.44 -14.63
C VAL A 287 11.45 -7.05 -15.17
N TYR A 288 10.96 -6.17 -14.31
CA TYR A 288 10.39 -4.87 -14.72
C TYR A 288 11.06 -3.75 -13.94
N ARG A 289 11.67 -2.81 -14.68
CA ARG A 289 12.35 -1.64 -14.14
C ARG A 289 11.69 -0.36 -14.61
N PHE A 290 11.42 0.50 -13.67
CA PHE A 290 10.95 1.85 -13.88
C PHE A 290 12.11 2.80 -13.58
N ILE A 291 12.45 3.63 -14.56
CA ILE A 291 13.60 4.54 -14.48
C ILE A 291 13.10 5.96 -14.80
N PRO A 292 13.27 6.93 -13.90
CA PRO A 292 12.92 8.32 -14.14
C PRO A 292 13.56 8.85 -15.45
N GLY A 293 12.82 9.66 -16.20
CA GLY A 293 13.27 10.14 -17.51
C GLY A 293 13.07 9.15 -18.66
N ILE A 294 12.87 7.86 -18.39
CA ILE A 294 12.54 6.82 -19.37
C ILE A 294 11.06 6.44 -19.24
N THR A 295 10.63 6.05 -18.04
CA THR A 295 9.24 5.80 -17.70
C THR A 295 8.71 7.00 -16.93
N ARG A 296 7.45 7.40 -17.16
CA ARG A 296 6.83 8.51 -16.40
C ARG A 296 6.51 8.09 -14.97
N SER A 297 7.55 7.95 -14.16
CA SER A 297 7.49 7.44 -12.79
C SER A 297 8.77 7.75 -12.02
N GLU A 298 8.83 7.30 -10.77
CA GLU A 298 10.07 7.16 -10.02
C GLU A 298 10.67 5.75 -10.17
N GLY A 299 11.73 5.46 -9.40
CA GLY A 299 12.41 4.17 -9.48
C GLY A 299 11.65 3.03 -8.84
N LEU A 300 11.50 1.93 -9.57
CA LEU A 300 10.99 0.66 -9.08
C LEU A 300 11.64 -0.50 -9.84
N PHE A 301 11.83 -1.59 -9.13
CA PHE A 301 12.08 -2.91 -9.70
C PHE A 301 10.99 -3.87 -9.22
N MET A 302 10.52 -4.76 -10.11
CA MET A 302 9.54 -5.79 -9.75
C MET A 302 9.81 -7.09 -10.48
N CYS A 303 9.63 -8.21 -9.76
CA CYS A 303 9.66 -9.57 -10.28
C CYS A 303 8.51 -10.37 -9.70
N VAL A 304 7.87 -11.20 -10.51
CA VAL A 304 6.77 -12.08 -10.12
C VAL A 304 7.22 -13.51 -10.15
N MET A 305 7.09 -14.23 -9.05
CA MET A 305 7.46 -15.62 -8.93
C MET A 305 6.26 -16.46 -8.49
N ARG A 306 6.22 -17.72 -8.96
CA ARG A 306 5.29 -18.74 -8.51
C ARG A 306 6.06 -19.87 -7.85
N LYS A 307 5.55 -20.39 -6.76
CA LYS A 307 6.02 -21.63 -6.18
C LYS A 307 5.37 -22.80 -6.91
N ARG A 308 6.17 -23.64 -7.58
CA ARG A 308 5.64 -24.82 -8.30
C ARG A 308 4.96 -25.80 -7.34
N GLY A 309 4.03 -26.57 -7.86
CA GLY A 309 3.27 -27.57 -7.12
C GLY A 309 1.77 -27.26 -7.10
N GLU A 310 0.98 -28.27 -6.81
CA GLU A 310 -0.46 -28.12 -6.66
C GLU A 310 -0.80 -27.85 -5.19
N ARG A 311 -1.71 -26.92 -4.98
CA ARG A 311 -2.25 -26.65 -3.65
C ARG A 311 -3.02 -27.88 -3.18
N ASP A 312 -2.62 -28.48 -2.06
CA ASP A 312 -3.48 -29.41 -1.36
C ASP A 312 -4.65 -28.64 -0.72
N ILE A 313 -5.80 -28.67 -1.41
CA ILE A 313 -7.04 -28.01 -0.96
C ILE A 313 -7.50 -28.56 0.42
N ARG A 314 -6.98 -29.71 0.85
CA ARG A 314 -7.26 -30.34 2.14
C ARG A 314 -6.29 -29.93 3.25
N GLY A 315 -5.14 -29.32 2.90
CA GLY A 315 -4.09 -28.88 3.84
C GLY A 315 -4.40 -27.51 4.43
N THR A 316 -4.59 -27.51 5.71
CA THR A 316 -4.55 -26.39 6.67
C THR A 316 -4.69 -24.99 6.08
N ARG A 317 -5.94 -24.58 5.91
CA ARG A 317 -6.30 -23.17 6.01
C ARG A 317 -5.77 -22.68 7.35
N CYS A 318 -5.03 -21.55 7.38
CA CYS A 318 -5.04 -20.70 8.57
C CYS A 318 -6.51 -20.26 8.76
N GLU A 319 -7.34 -21.18 9.28
CA GLU A 319 -8.70 -20.85 9.64
C GLU A 319 -8.61 -19.97 10.86
N VAL A 320 -8.71 -18.68 10.65
CA VAL A 320 -9.17 -17.76 11.68
C VAL A 320 -10.65 -18.11 11.88
N ARG A 321 -10.90 -19.17 12.67
CA ARG A 321 -12.27 -19.57 13.01
C ARG A 321 -12.92 -18.46 13.82
N GLY A 322 -13.90 -17.80 13.23
CA GLY A 322 -15.06 -17.26 13.94
C GLY A 322 -14.89 -15.97 14.74
N THR A 323 -13.71 -15.40 14.88
CA THR A 323 -13.53 -14.07 15.47
C THR A 323 -13.04 -13.11 14.40
N ARG A 324 -13.88 -12.16 14.00
CA ARG A 324 -13.44 -11.01 13.21
C ARG A 324 -12.27 -10.40 13.96
N LEU A 325 -11.07 -10.48 13.34
CA LEU A 325 -9.91 -9.77 13.84
C LEU A 325 -10.25 -8.28 13.92
N PRO A 326 -9.84 -7.57 14.98
CA PRO A 326 -10.13 -6.16 15.09
C PRO A 326 -9.39 -5.43 13.95
N SER A 327 -10.13 -4.97 12.95
CA SER A 327 -9.62 -4.14 11.85
C SER A 327 -9.07 -2.79 12.32
N SER A 328 -9.18 -2.50 13.62
CA SER A 328 -8.84 -1.21 14.24
C SER A 328 -7.60 -1.26 15.14
N ALA A 329 -6.81 -2.34 15.12
CA ALA A 329 -5.63 -2.46 15.96
C ALA A 329 -4.46 -3.12 15.20
N VAL A 330 -3.25 -2.71 15.55
CA VAL A 330 -2.02 -3.39 15.10
C VAL A 330 -1.75 -4.58 15.99
N LEU A 331 -1.81 -5.79 15.44
CA LEU A 331 -1.50 -7.01 16.17
C LEU A 331 0.02 -7.16 16.37
N SER A 332 0.43 -7.36 17.62
CA SER A 332 1.82 -7.72 17.95
C SER A 332 2.15 -9.15 17.51
N ALA A 333 3.45 -9.47 17.46
CA ALA A 333 3.92 -10.83 17.17
C ALA A 333 3.27 -11.89 18.09
N LYS A 334 3.10 -11.59 19.40
CA LYS A 334 2.48 -12.49 20.37
C LYS A 334 1.00 -12.73 20.07
N GLU A 335 0.27 -11.68 19.74
CA GLU A 335 -1.14 -11.77 19.34
C GLU A 335 -1.27 -12.50 18.01
N LEU A 336 -0.41 -12.19 17.03
CA LEU A 336 -0.35 -12.89 15.76
C LEU A 336 -0.18 -14.40 15.95
N PHE A 337 0.75 -14.85 16.81
CA PHE A 337 0.92 -16.27 17.13
C PHE A 337 -0.35 -16.89 17.72
N SER A 338 -1.07 -16.19 18.59
CA SER A 338 -2.30 -16.73 19.19
C SER A 338 -3.44 -16.90 18.19
N TYR A 339 -3.45 -16.08 17.12
CA TYR A 339 -4.46 -16.16 16.07
C TYR A 339 -4.09 -17.13 14.95
N LEU A 340 -2.79 -17.28 14.64
CA LEU A 340 -2.30 -18.05 13.51
C LEU A 340 -1.87 -19.48 13.87
N ALA A 341 -1.61 -19.81 15.14
CA ALA A 341 -1.21 -21.14 15.55
C ALA A 341 -2.34 -22.16 15.30
N PRO A 342 -2.06 -23.34 14.68
CA PRO A 342 -3.02 -24.41 14.60
C PRO A 342 -3.41 -24.83 16.04
N ARG A 343 -4.64 -24.66 16.42
CA ARG A 343 -5.15 -25.20 17.69
C ARG A 343 -5.21 -26.72 17.58
N THR A 344 -4.22 -27.40 18.11
CA THR A 344 -4.40 -28.77 18.56
C THR A 344 -5.51 -28.75 19.63
N SER A 345 -6.57 -29.52 19.34
CA SER A 345 -7.71 -29.69 20.23
C SER A 345 -7.25 -30.05 21.65
N HIS A 346 -7.37 -29.13 22.61
CA HIS A 346 -7.70 -29.41 24.00
C HIS A 346 -8.09 -28.10 24.70
N LEU A 347 -9.24 -28.18 25.36
CA LEU A 347 -9.90 -27.25 26.26
C LEU A 347 -8.92 -26.45 27.14
N GLU A 348 -9.03 -25.10 27.10
CA GLU A 348 -8.81 -24.34 28.34
C GLU A 348 -9.53 -22.98 28.33
N LYS A 349 -9.93 -22.61 29.50
CA LYS A 349 -10.96 -21.72 30.00
C LYS A 349 -10.79 -20.23 29.66
N GLU A 350 -11.92 -19.57 29.56
CA GLU A 350 -12.13 -18.12 29.59
C GLU A 350 -11.38 -17.43 30.73
N GLY A 351 -10.73 -16.31 30.42
CA GLY A 351 -10.12 -15.44 31.41
C GLY A 351 -9.18 -14.40 30.83
N ALA A 352 -9.65 -13.53 29.94
CA ALA A 352 -8.86 -12.37 29.50
C ALA A 352 -9.59 -11.06 29.83
N SER A 353 -8.98 -10.32 30.75
CA SER A 353 -9.29 -8.97 31.17
C SER A 353 -9.54 -8.00 30.00
N LYS A 354 -10.71 -7.37 30.00
CA LYS A 354 -11.08 -6.25 29.12
C LYS A 354 -10.22 -5.03 29.48
N LYS A 355 -9.14 -4.76 28.73
CA LYS A 355 -8.51 -3.45 28.70
C LYS A 355 -9.01 -2.67 27.50
N ASN A 356 -9.45 -1.43 27.76
CA ASN A 356 -10.01 -0.47 26.82
C ASN A 356 -9.23 -0.35 25.51
N VAL A 357 -9.77 -0.91 24.45
CA VAL A 357 -9.38 -0.64 23.06
C VAL A 357 -10.27 0.51 22.57
N PRO A 358 -9.73 1.55 21.93
CA PRO A 358 -10.58 2.58 21.31
C PRO A 358 -11.51 1.90 20.30
N ARG A 359 -12.81 2.02 20.51
CA ARG A 359 -13.84 1.53 19.61
C ARG A 359 -13.86 2.41 18.34
N THR A 360 -13.02 2.11 17.37
CA THR A 360 -13.29 2.41 15.97
C THR A 360 -13.72 1.11 15.29
N SER A 361 -14.82 0.53 15.79
CA SER A 361 -15.51 -0.51 15.06
C SER A 361 -16.01 0.10 13.75
N HIS A 362 -15.76 -0.55 12.61
CA HIS A 362 -16.65 -0.47 11.47
C HIS A 362 -18.00 -1.04 11.96
N LEU A 363 -18.71 -0.22 12.71
CA LEU A 363 -20.13 -0.40 12.92
C LEU A 363 -20.75 -0.31 11.53
N ASP A 364 -21.60 -1.26 11.25
CA ASP A 364 -22.60 -1.11 10.21
C ASP A 364 -23.28 0.24 10.48
N ASN A 365 -22.80 1.29 9.79
CA ASN A 365 -23.18 2.69 10.06
C ASN A 365 -24.58 3.01 9.53
N SER A 366 -25.34 2.00 9.10
CA SER A 366 -26.68 2.17 8.55
C SER A 366 -27.71 2.71 9.55
N GLU A 367 -27.40 2.71 10.87
CA GLU A 367 -28.31 3.16 11.91
C GLU A 367 -27.91 4.48 12.60
N LEU A 368 -26.69 4.99 12.38
CA LEU A 368 -26.28 6.24 13.03
C LEU A 368 -26.68 7.46 12.21
N PRO A 369 -27.15 8.56 12.86
CA PRO A 369 -27.38 9.82 12.18
C PRO A 369 -26.13 10.29 11.45
N CYS A 370 -26.28 10.75 10.20
CA CYS A 370 -25.21 11.27 9.38
C CYS A 370 -25.42 12.74 9.09
N ILE A 371 -24.34 13.53 9.13
CA ILE A 371 -24.35 14.94 8.74
C ILE A 371 -23.21 15.20 7.77
N ASP A 372 -23.56 15.79 6.62
CA ASP A 372 -22.56 16.24 5.65
C ASP A 372 -22.05 17.64 6.02
N LEU A 373 -20.75 17.75 6.16
CA LEU A 373 -20.08 18.97 6.61
C LEU A 373 -19.67 19.83 5.39
N PRO A 374 -19.87 21.14 5.42
CA PRO A 374 -19.20 22.02 4.48
C PRO A 374 -17.68 22.02 4.75
N TYR A 375 -16.89 22.36 3.74
CA TYR A 375 -15.43 22.28 3.77
C TYR A 375 -14.78 22.87 5.04
N PRO A 376 -15.12 24.09 5.51
CA PRO A 376 -14.51 24.64 6.73
C PRO A 376 -14.73 23.78 7.98
N LEU A 377 -15.93 23.20 8.13
CA LEU A 377 -16.25 22.32 9.27
C LEU A 377 -15.60 20.94 9.11
N ALA A 378 -15.46 20.41 7.89
CA ALA A 378 -14.72 19.19 7.63
C ALA A 378 -13.24 19.35 8.03
N ILE A 379 -12.59 20.44 7.69
CA ILE A 379 -11.23 20.75 8.12
C ILE A 379 -11.14 20.94 9.64
N ALA A 380 -12.06 21.68 10.27
CA ALA A 380 -12.12 21.80 11.71
C ALA A 380 -12.23 20.45 12.41
N TYR A 381 -13.08 19.55 11.86
CA TYR A 381 -13.17 18.16 12.31
C TYR A 381 -11.83 17.43 12.22
N LEU A 382 -11.17 17.46 11.06
CA LEU A 382 -9.88 16.79 10.84
C LEU A 382 -8.74 17.37 11.71
N ARG A 383 -8.86 18.60 12.15
CA ARG A 383 -7.95 19.23 13.12
C ARG A 383 -8.26 18.85 14.58
N GLY A 384 -9.38 18.16 14.81
CA GLY A 384 -9.80 17.74 16.15
C GLY A 384 -10.53 18.79 16.95
N GLU A 385 -11.06 19.83 16.29
CA GLU A 385 -11.83 20.91 16.91
C GLU A 385 -13.25 20.42 17.25
N ALA A 386 -13.86 20.99 18.28
CA ALA A 386 -15.25 20.76 18.57
C ALA A 386 -16.12 21.47 17.51
N LEU A 387 -17.21 20.83 17.12
CA LEU A 387 -18.12 21.37 16.10
C LEU A 387 -19.42 21.89 16.72
N VAL A 388 -20.02 22.84 16.05
CA VAL A 388 -21.42 23.24 16.28
C VAL A 388 -22.22 22.66 15.12
N LEU A 389 -23.12 21.73 15.43
CA LEU A 389 -23.98 21.09 14.45
C LEU A 389 -25.35 21.78 14.37
N PRO A 390 -26.14 21.59 13.30
CA PRO A 390 -27.50 22.10 13.21
C PRO A 390 -28.34 21.73 14.42
N PRO A 391 -29.27 22.61 14.88
CA PRO A 391 -30.04 22.42 16.12
C PRO A 391 -30.90 21.14 16.15
N ASP A 392 -31.32 20.66 14.99
CA ASP A 392 -32.13 19.47 14.76
C ASP A 392 -31.31 18.16 14.78
N THR A 393 -29.98 18.27 14.89
CA THR A 393 -29.10 17.10 14.95
C THR A 393 -29.35 16.28 16.20
N PRO A 394 -29.62 14.97 16.11
CA PRO A 394 -29.82 14.11 17.26
C PRO A 394 -28.64 14.14 18.24
N ARG A 395 -28.94 14.11 19.56
CA ARG A 395 -27.90 13.95 20.58
C ARG A 395 -27.34 12.52 20.55
N GLY A 396 -26.06 12.37 20.89
CA GLY A 396 -25.38 11.09 20.89
C GLY A 396 -24.25 11.01 19.85
N ILE A 397 -23.96 9.83 19.37
CA ILE A 397 -22.95 9.61 18.34
C ILE A 397 -23.55 9.92 16.96
N VAL A 398 -22.88 10.79 16.23
CA VAL A 398 -23.25 11.21 14.86
C VAL A 398 -22.03 10.97 13.96
N THR A 399 -22.26 10.37 12.82
CA THR A 399 -21.28 10.25 11.75
C THR A 399 -21.19 11.56 10.98
N VAL A 400 -19.99 12.10 10.83
CA VAL A 400 -19.76 13.27 9.99
C VAL A 400 -19.18 12.84 8.65
N THR A 401 -19.71 13.42 7.57
CA THR A 401 -19.30 13.12 6.20
C THR A 401 -18.83 14.39 5.50
N PHE A 402 -18.14 14.22 4.39
CA PHE A 402 -17.86 15.30 3.44
C PHE A 402 -18.16 14.80 2.04
N MET A 403 -19.02 15.51 1.32
CA MET A 403 -19.55 15.10 0.01
C MET A 403 -20.10 13.65 0.03
N GLY A 404 -20.77 13.29 1.13
CA GLY A 404 -21.34 11.97 1.37
C GLY A 404 -20.35 10.88 1.78
N HIS A 405 -19.05 11.19 1.91
CA HIS A 405 -18.01 10.23 2.33
C HIS A 405 -17.71 10.37 3.82
N PRO A 406 -17.76 9.27 4.61
CA PRO A 406 -17.52 9.31 6.03
C PRO A 406 -16.10 9.78 6.38
N LEU A 407 -15.99 10.79 7.24
CA LEU A 407 -14.75 11.25 7.85
C LEU A 407 -14.52 10.61 9.22
N GLY A 408 -15.59 10.36 9.97
CA GLY A 408 -15.55 9.77 11.29
C GLY A 408 -16.77 10.17 12.14
N GLN A 409 -16.59 10.26 13.47
CA GLN A 409 -17.67 10.44 14.40
C GLN A 409 -17.45 11.63 15.37
N VAL A 410 -18.55 12.19 15.82
CA VAL A 410 -18.61 13.17 16.92
C VAL A 410 -19.63 12.71 17.97
N LYS A 411 -19.48 13.19 19.22
CA LYS A 411 -20.51 13.05 20.26
C LYS A 411 -21.24 14.38 20.41
N ASN A 412 -22.45 14.48 19.84
CA ASN A 412 -23.30 15.67 19.96
C ASN A 412 -23.93 15.73 21.36
N ILE A 413 -23.68 16.82 22.09
CA ILE A 413 -24.26 17.10 23.41
C ILE A 413 -25.33 18.20 23.37
N GLY A 414 -25.66 18.71 22.18
CA GLY A 414 -26.66 19.72 21.91
C GLY A 414 -26.07 21.13 21.71
N THR A 415 -25.25 21.61 22.63
CA THR A 415 -24.58 22.92 22.52
C THR A 415 -23.30 22.87 21.68
N ARG A 416 -22.69 21.70 21.61
CA ARG A 416 -21.50 21.41 20.78
C ARG A 416 -21.43 19.92 20.51
N ALA A 417 -20.62 19.53 19.54
CA ALA A 417 -20.26 18.15 19.26
C ALA A 417 -18.77 17.92 19.58
N ASN A 418 -18.51 17.00 20.50
CA ASN A 418 -17.14 16.63 20.87
C ASN A 418 -16.54 15.76 19.77
N ASN A 419 -15.37 16.13 19.31
CA ASN A 419 -14.65 15.44 18.24
C ASN A 419 -14.07 14.11 18.71
N LEU A 420 -14.33 13.03 17.98
CA LEU A 420 -13.82 11.68 18.26
C LEU A 420 -12.73 11.23 17.28
N TYR A 421 -12.26 12.14 16.39
CA TYR A 421 -11.18 11.84 15.46
C TYR A 421 -9.88 11.51 16.21
N PRO A 422 -9.16 10.44 15.81
CA PRO A 422 -7.94 10.03 16.50
C PRO A 422 -6.91 11.18 16.57
N LYS A 423 -6.30 11.37 17.73
CA LYS A 423 -5.38 12.48 17.96
C LYS A 423 -4.16 12.43 17.05
N GLU A 424 -3.71 11.22 16.74
CA GLU A 424 -2.53 10.92 15.93
C GLU A 424 -2.75 11.27 14.44
N TRP A 425 -4.03 11.25 13.99
CA TRP A 425 -4.41 11.47 12.58
C TRP A 425 -4.74 12.93 12.26
N ARG A 426 -4.73 13.80 13.28
CA ARG A 426 -5.15 15.21 13.14
C ARG A 426 -4.21 16.01 12.26
N ILE A 427 -4.79 16.87 11.43
CA ILE A 427 -4.05 17.88 10.69
C ILE A 427 -3.43 18.85 11.68
N LYS A 428 -2.12 19.05 11.61
CA LYS A 428 -1.36 19.89 12.55
C LYS A 428 -1.04 21.28 12.00
N THR A 429 -1.15 21.48 10.68
CA THR A 429 -0.87 22.78 10.07
C THR A 429 -1.93 23.82 10.44
N THR A 430 -1.48 25.07 10.64
CA THR A 430 -2.35 26.21 10.95
C THR A 430 -2.83 26.94 9.69
N HIS A 431 -2.16 26.74 8.55
CA HIS A 431 -2.55 27.34 7.29
C HIS A 431 -3.71 26.55 6.67
N VAL A 432 -4.90 27.13 6.68
CA VAL A 432 -6.12 26.55 6.12
C VAL A 432 -6.52 27.36 4.89
N PRO A 433 -6.65 26.72 3.69
CA PRO A 433 -7.20 27.38 2.52
C PRO A 433 -8.63 27.84 2.78
N GLN A 434 -9.02 28.98 2.20
CA GLN A 434 -10.39 29.50 2.32
C GLN A 434 -11.38 28.72 1.46
N GLU A 435 -10.91 28.24 0.31
CA GLU A 435 -11.70 27.49 -0.66
C GLU A 435 -11.19 26.07 -0.83
N TYR A 436 -12.08 25.17 -1.15
CA TYR A 436 -11.77 23.76 -1.45
C TYR A 436 -11.47 23.60 -2.94
N GLU A 437 -10.26 23.16 -3.23
CA GLU A 437 -9.89 22.72 -4.57
C GLU A 437 -9.99 21.19 -4.64
N PRO A 438 -11.04 20.65 -5.27
CA PRO A 438 -11.22 19.19 -5.33
C PRO A 438 -10.14 18.53 -6.18
N VAL A 439 -9.47 17.52 -5.60
CA VAL A 439 -8.55 16.63 -6.32
C VAL A 439 -9.33 15.69 -7.22
N LEU A 440 -10.54 15.34 -6.80
CA LEU A 440 -11.53 14.54 -7.54
C LEU A 440 -12.65 15.47 -8.00
N LYS A 441 -12.69 15.77 -9.28
CA LYS A 441 -13.78 16.54 -9.91
C LYS A 441 -14.87 15.63 -10.42
#